data_8c298a4fbda43e727566d6bd69a8cdf5
#
_entry.id   8c298a4fbda43e727566d6bd69a8cdf5
#
_cell.length_a   1.000
_cell.length_b   1.000
_cell.length_c   1.000
_cell.angle_alpha   90.00
_cell.angle_beta   90.00
_cell.angle_gamma   90.00
#
_symmetry.space_group_name_H-M   'P 1'
#
loop_
_entity.id
_entity.type
_entity.pdbx_description
1 polymer ?
#
loop_
_entity_poly.entity_id
_entity_poly.type
_entity_poly.pdbx_seq_one_letter_code
_entity_poly.pdbx_strand_id
1 'polypeptide(L)'
;MTPTTLVLGSSSVYRARMLERLGVPFVQEPPDVDERAFDGLLGELGPEGLALRLARAKADSLARPGGSRQLLCADQVGVLEVEGAPPRLLHKPGTPDACVAQLMALSGRTHALVNGVVLLDEATGDARELVDRQELT
;
A
#
# COMPACT_ATOMS: atom_id res chain seq x y z
N MET A 1 -22.83 13.72 -19.53
CA MET A 1 -21.54 13.47 -18.85
C MET A 1 -21.47 12.00 -18.40
N THR A 2 -20.49 11.27 -18.87
CA THR A 2 -20.33 9.86 -18.50
C THR A 2 -19.73 9.78 -17.10
N PRO A 3 -20.33 9.03 -16.15
CA PRO A 3 -19.74 8.86 -14.84
C PRO A 3 -18.37 8.21 -14.95
N THR A 4 -17.40 8.72 -14.19
CA THR A 4 -16.07 8.13 -14.14
C THR A 4 -16.12 6.84 -13.31
N THR A 5 -15.58 5.75 -13.85
CA THR A 5 -15.48 4.49 -13.13
C THR A 5 -14.36 4.57 -12.09
N LEU A 6 -14.68 4.21 -10.86
CA LEU A 6 -13.67 4.02 -9.80
C LEU A 6 -13.21 2.57 -9.80
N VAL A 7 -11.90 2.37 -9.88
CA VAL A 7 -11.28 1.06 -9.80
C VAL A 7 -10.51 0.95 -8.49
N LEU A 8 -10.83 -0.06 -7.68
CA LEU A 8 -10.01 -0.43 -6.54
C LEU A 8 -8.92 -1.39 -7.03
N GLY A 9 -7.68 -0.92 -7.04
CA GLY A 9 -6.52 -1.70 -7.49
C GLY A 9 -5.98 -2.57 -6.37
N SER A 10 -6.72 -3.64 -6.03
CA SER A 10 -6.36 -4.53 -4.94
C SER A 10 -7.09 -5.86 -5.10
N SER A 11 -6.45 -6.94 -4.65
CA SER A 11 -7.10 -8.24 -4.50
C SER A 11 -7.67 -8.46 -3.10
N SER A 12 -7.50 -7.48 -2.20
CA SER A 12 -7.91 -7.59 -0.79
C SER A 12 -9.43 -7.51 -0.62
N VAL A 13 -10.01 -8.55 -0.02
CA VAL A 13 -11.43 -8.58 0.35
C VAL A 13 -11.73 -7.52 1.42
N TYR A 14 -10.80 -7.29 2.34
CA TYR A 14 -11.00 -6.32 3.42
C TYR A 14 -11.06 -4.89 2.91
N ARG A 15 -10.19 -4.53 1.97
CA ARG A 15 -10.22 -3.20 1.35
C ARG A 15 -11.49 -2.97 0.55
N ALA A 16 -11.94 -3.98 -0.18
CA ALA A 16 -13.20 -3.92 -0.91
C ALA A 16 -14.39 -3.70 0.05
N ARG A 17 -14.42 -4.42 1.17
CA ARG A 17 -15.47 -4.25 2.18
C ARG A 17 -15.47 -2.86 2.81
N MET A 18 -14.29 -2.31 3.07
CA MET A 18 -14.19 -0.95 3.60
C MET A 18 -14.74 0.09 2.61
N LEU A 19 -14.43 -0.07 1.35
CA LEU A 19 -14.91 0.84 0.30
C LEU A 19 -16.42 0.72 0.09
N GLU A 20 -16.98 -0.48 0.18
CA GLU A 20 -18.42 -0.72 0.12
C GLU A 20 -19.17 0.04 1.21
N ARG A 21 -18.59 0.16 2.40
CA ARG A 21 -19.20 0.91 3.52
C ARG A 21 -19.36 2.39 3.22
N LEU A 22 -18.55 2.94 2.32
CA LEU A 22 -18.68 4.33 1.92
C LEU A 22 -19.81 4.57 0.92
N GLY A 23 -20.42 3.50 0.40
CA GLY A 23 -21.51 3.60 -0.56
C GLY A 23 -21.11 4.07 -1.94
N VAL A 24 -19.81 4.06 -2.27
CA VAL A 24 -19.30 4.49 -3.55
C VAL A 24 -19.23 3.28 -4.50
N PRO A 25 -19.84 3.34 -5.70
CA PRO A 25 -19.71 2.26 -6.67
C PRO A 25 -18.27 2.13 -7.17
N PHE A 26 -17.77 0.90 -7.26
CA PHE A 26 -16.43 0.62 -7.78
C PHE A 26 -16.36 -0.76 -8.42
N VAL A 27 -15.33 -0.98 -9.23
CA VAL A 27 -14.93 -2.30 -9.68
C VAL A 27 -13.56 -2.63 -9.06
N GLN A 28 -13.27 -3.90 -8.88
CA GLN A 28 -12.03 -4.35 -8.27
C GLN A 28 -11.15 -5.02 -9.32
N GLU A 29 -9.91 -4.59 -9.44
CA GLU A 29 -8.92 -5.19 -10.33
C GLU A 29 -7.62 -5.43 -9.56
N PRO A 30 -7.01 -6.64 -9.66
CA PRO A 30 -5.73 -6.90 -9.01
C PRO A 30 -4.60 -6.16 -9.76
N PRO A 31 -3.70 -5.47 -9.04
CA PRO A 31 -2.52 -4.89 -9.66
C PRO A 31 -1.46 -5.96 -9.92
N ASP A 32 -0.54 -5.67 -10.85
CA ASP A 32 0.57 -6.54 -11.19
C ASP A 32 1.89 -5.82 -10.85
N VAL A 33 2.37 -6.03 -9.63
CA VAL A 33 3.59 -5.40 -9.10
C VAL A 33 4.36 -6.42 -8.27
N ASP A 34 5.65 -6.54 -8.54
CA ASP A 34 6.57 -7.26 -7.65
C ASP A 34 6.98 -6.33 -6.50
N GLU A 35 6.26 -6.43 -5.39
CA GLU A 35 6.47 -5.56 -4.23
C GLU A 35 7.85 -5.68 -3.63
N ARG A 36 8.42 -6.88 -3.62
CA ARG A 36 9.75 -7.13 -3.08
C ARG A 36 10.88 -6.46 -3.85
N ALA A 37 10.67 -6.18 -5.13
CA ALA A 37 11.63 -5.44 -5.93
C ALA A 37 11.87 -4.01 -5.42
N PHE A 38 10.94 -3.47 -4.64
CA PHE A 38 11.03 -2.12 -4.07
C PHE A 38 11.68 -2.06 -2.69
N ASP A 39 11.96 -3.20 -2.06
CA ASP A 39 12.49 -3.26 -0.69
C ASP A 39 13.77 -2.45 -0.50
N GLY A 40 14.64 -2.43 -1.50
CA GLY A 40 15.89 -1.68 -1.47
C GLY A 40 15.72 -0.15 -1.41
N LEU A 41 14.52 0.35 -1.66
CA LEU A 41 14.24 1.79 -1.65
C LEU A 41 13.91 2.33 -0.25
N LEU A 42 13.77 1.45 0.75
CA LEU A 42 13.40 1.88 2.11
C LEU A 42 14.40 2.89 2.69
N GLY A 43 15.69 2.65 2.50
CA GLY A 43 16.74 3.53 3.03
C GLY A 43 16.73 4.93 2.40
N GLU A 44 16.36 5.03 1.14
CA GLU A 44 16.31 6.28 0.39
C GLU A 44 14.99 7.04 0.59
N LEU A 45 13.86 6.31 0.54
CA LEU A 45 12.52 6.92 0.54
C LEU A 45 11.89 7.00 1.93
N GLY A 46 12.38 6.21 2.89
CA GLY A 46 11.69 6.02 4.17
C GLY A 46 10.43 5.17 4.00
N PRO A 47 9.78 4.79 5.13
CA PRO A 47 8.58 3.95 5.06
C PRO A 47 7.39 4.63 4.37
N GLU A 48 7.19 5.93 4.59
CA GLU A 48 6.12 6.71 3.96
C GLU A 48 6.33 6.79 2.45
N GLY A 49 7.54 7.14 2.03
CA GLY A 49 7.89 7.22 0.62
C GLY A 49 7.80 5.88 -0.09
N LEU A 50 8.21 4.80 0.58
CA LEU A 50 8.10 3.45 0.04
C LEU A 50 6.63 3.04 -0.14
N ALA A 51 5.78 3.30 0.85
CA ALA A 51 4.36 2.99 0.77
C ALA A 51 3.68 3.72 -0.39
N LEU A 52 3.97 5.00 -0.56
CA LEU A 52 3.46 5.79 -1.69
C LEU A 52 4.00 5.28 -3.03
N ARG A 53 5.28 4.92 -3.09
CA ARG A 53 5.88 4.40 -4.32
C ARG A 53 5.24 3.09 -4.75
N LEU A 54 4.99 2.18 -3.80
CA LEU A 54 4.30 0.92 -4.07
C LEU A 54 2.85 1.16 -4.52
N ALA A 55 2.12 2.04 -3.84
CA ALA A 55 0.76 2.39 -4.23
C ALA A 55 0.71 2.99 -5.64
N ARG A 56 1.67 3.86 -5.98
CA ARG A 56 1.76 4.45 -7.32
C ARG A 56 2.09 3.39 -8.37
N ALA A 57 3.01 2.47 -8.08
CA ALA A 57 3.34 1.39 -9.00
C ALA A 57 2.13 0.50 -9.28
N LYS A 58 1.31 0.24 -8.27
CA LYS A 58 0.06 -0.50 -8.45
C LYS A 58 -0.91 0.24 -9.38
N ALA A 59 -1.07 1.54 -9.19
CA ALA A 59 -1.92 2.35 -10.05
C ALA A 59 -1.38 2.38 -11.49
N ASP A 60 -0.09 2.57 -11.66
CA ASP A 60 0.55 2.60 -12.98
C ASP A 60 0.39 1.25 -13.71
N SER A 61 0.41 0.12 -12.99
CA SER A 61 0.20 -1.20 -13.58
C SER A 61 -1.20 -1.40 -14.16
N LEU A 62 -2.17 -0.65 -13.67
CA LEU A 62 -3.57 -0.73 -14.10
C LEU A 62 -3.94 0.34 -15.14
N ALA A 63 -3.19 1.43 -15.21
CA ALA A 63 -3.49 2.54 -16.09
C ALA A 63 -3.44 2.13 -17.57
N ARG A 64 -4.46 2.53 -18.33
CA ARG A 64 -4.59 2.22 -19.76
C ARG A 64 -4.45 3.49 -20.58
N PRO A 65 -3.67 3.47 -21.68
CA PRO A 65 -3.63 4.59 -22.60
C PRO A 65 -5.04 4.95 -23.11
N GLY A 66 -5.38 6.23 -23.06
CA GLY A 66 -6.70 6.70 -23.48
C GLY A 66 -7.83 6.38 -22.50
N GLY A 67 -7.53 5.80 -21.33
CA GLY A 67 -8.53 5.51 -20.32
C GLY A 67 -9.04 6.76 -19.63
N SER A 68 -10.15 6.61 -18.90
CA SER A 68 -10.82 7.71 -18.19
C SER A 68 -11.28 7.30 -16.79
N ARG A 69 -10.70 6.23 -16.25
CA ARG A 69 -11.06 5.72 -14.93
C ARG A 69 -10.27 6.46 -13.83
N GLN A 70 -10.75 6.34 -12.61
CA GLN A 70 -9.98 6.71 -11.43
C GLN A 70 -9.48 5.43 -10.75
N LEU A 71 -8.17 5.37 -10.50
CA LEU A 71 -7.51 4.19 -9.95
C LEU A 71 -7.12 4.47 -8.51
N LEU A 72 -7.77 3.77 -7.58
CA LEU A 72 -7.50 3.87 -6.14
C LEU A 72 -6.65 2.69 -5.72
N CYS A 73 -5.41 2.96 -5.35
CA CYS A 73 -4.46 1.95 -4.92
C CYS A 73 -3.86 2.33 -3.58
N ALA A 74 -3.56 1.33 -2.77
CA ALA A 74 -2.95 1.53 -1.47
C ALA A 74 -1.94 0.43 -1.20
N ASP A 75 -0.93 0.77 -0.41
CA ASP A 75 0.01 -0.20 0.10
C ASP A 75 0.29 0.06 1.58
N GLN A 76 0.52 -1.01 2.33
CA GLN A 76 0.90 -0.95 3.72
C GLN A 76 2.31 -1.49 3.90
N VAL A 77 3.16 -0.68 4.52
CA VAL A 77 4.53 -1.05 4.84
C VAL A 77 4.65 -1.15 6.36
N GLY A 78 5.08 -2.31 6.85
CA GLY A 78 5.42 -2.49 8.25
C GLY A 78 6.91 -2.28 8.46
N VAL A 79 7.28 -1.50 9.48
CA VAL A 79 8.69 -1.27 9.81
C VAL A 79 8.93 -1.37 11.30
N LEU A 80 10.08 -1.94 11.66
CA LEU A 80 10.63 -1.89 12.99
C LEU A 80 11.80 -0.91 12.97
N GLU A 81 11.65 0.18 13.70
CA GLU A 81 12.70 1.18 13.86
C GLU A 81 13.33 1.03 15.23
N VAL A 82 14.63 0.76 15.26
CA VAL A 82 15.42 0.64 16.49
C VAL A 82 16.47 1.72 16.46
N GLU A 83 16.59 2.46 17.56
CA GLU A 83 17.58 3.53 17.71
C GLU A 83 18.99 3.01 17.42
N GLY A 84 19.72 3.74 16.56
CA GLY A 84 21.08 3.39 16.19
C GLY A 84 21.20 2.31 15.10
N ALA A 85 20.08 1.86 14.52
CA ALA A 85 20.06 0.85 13.47
C ALA A 85 19.19 1.31 12.28
N PRO A 86 19.44 0.80 11.07
CA PRO A 86 18.55 1.07 9.94
C PRO A 86 17.15 0.49 10.18
N PRO A 87 16.09 1.11 9.65
CA PRO A 87 14.74 0.56 9.74
C PRO A 87 14.65 -0.79 9.04
N ARG A 88 13.89 -1.72 9.62
CA ARG A 88 13.72 -3.08 9.13
C ARG A 88 12.30 -3.26 8.62
N LEU A 89 12.16 -3.70 7.35
CA LEU A 89 10.87 -4.08 6.79
C LEU A 89 10.33 -5.33 7.45
N LEU A 90 9.02 -5.29 7.72
CA LEU A 90 8.26 -6.43 8.22
C LEU A 90 7.39 -6.94 7.08
N HIS A 91 7.60 -8.19 6.68
CA HIS A 91 6.77 -8.87 5.70
C HIS A 91 5.81 -9.83 6.38
N LYS A 92 4.78 -10.27 5.65
CA LYS A 92 3.89 -11.32 6.13
C LYS A 92 4.72 -12.57 6.43
N PRO A 93 4.57 -13.17 7.63
CA PRO A 93 5.44 -14.28 8.03
C PRO A 93 5.30 -15.53 7.16
N GLY A 94 4.10 -15.84 6.66
CA GLY A 94 3.88 -16.96 5.75
C GLY A 94 3.79 -18.34 6.41
N THR A 95 4.43 -18.55 7.57
CA THR A 95 4.38 -19.79 8.34
C THR A 95 4.15 -19.49 9.82
N PRO A 96 3.60 -20.46 10.61
CA PRO A 96 3.46 -20.27 12.05
C PRO A 96 4.78 -20.00 12.78
N ASP A 97 5.85 -20.71 12.40
CA ASP A 97 7.16 -20.52 13.03
C ASP A 97 7.72 -19.13 12.73
N ALA A 98 7.60 -18.66 11.50
CA ALA A 98 8.03 -17.32 11.11
C ALA A 98 7.19 -16.25 11.82
N CYS A 99 5.90 -16.51 12.05
CA CYS A 99 5.02 -15.62 12.80
C CYS A 99 5.49 -15.48 14.25
N VAL A 100 5.79 -16.59 14.91
CA VAL A 100 6.32 -16.59 16.29
C VAL A 100 7.63 -15.81 16.35
N ALA A 101 8.55 -16.05 15.44
CA ALA A 101 9.83 -15.36 15.38
C ALA A 101 9.65 -13.84 15.20
N GLN A 102 8.71 -13.42 14.35
CA GLN A 102 8.41 -12.00 14.14
C GLN A 102 7.82 -11.37 15.39
N LEU A 103 6.85 -12.02 16.04
CA LEU A 103 6.24 -11.53 17.27
C LEU A 103 7.27 -11.38 18.39
N MET A 104 8.21 -12.33 18.51
CA MET A 104 9.28 -12.25 19.49
C MET A 104 10.24 -11.06 19.19
N ALA A 105 10.53 -10.82 17.93
CA ALA A 105 11.36 -9.69 17.51
C ALA A 105 10.69 -8.34 17.82
N LEU A 106 9.36 -8.28 17.76
CA LEU A 106 8.57 -7.07 18.04
C LEU A 106 8.27 -6.87 19.51
N SER A 107 8.39 -7.91 20.32
CA SER A 107 8.03 -7.86 21.76
C SER A 107 8.83 -6.79 22.50
N GLY A 108 8.12 -5.94 23.25
CA GLY A 108 8.71 -4.84 24.00
C GLY A 108 9.22 -3.67 23.14
N ARG A 109 8.92 -3.68 21.84
CA ARG A 109 9.34 -2.65 20.90
C ARG A 109 8.15 -2.02 20.23
N THR A 110 8.32 -0.80 19.74
CA THR A 110 7.33 -0.12 18.92
C THR A 110 7.65 -0.35 17.46
N HIS A 111 6.66 -0.79 16.69
CA HIS A 111 6.74 -0.86 15.24
C HIS A 111 5.66 0.01 14.62
N ALA A 112 5.81 0.32 13.35
CA ALA A 112 4.88 1.17 12.63
C ALA A 112 4.27 0.45 11.44
N LEU A 113 2.98 0.71 11.20
CA LEU A 113 2.30 0.37 9.97
C LEU A 113 2.03 1.67 9.22
N VAL A 114 2.57 1.79 8.03
CA VAL A 114 2.47 2.99 7.21
C VAL A 114 1.67 2.66 5.96
N ASN A 115 0.58 3.39 5.74
CA ASN A 115 -0.26 3.23 4.57
C ASN A 115 -0.01 4.37 3.59
N GLY A 116 0.26 4.04 2.35
CA GLY A 116 0.28 4.98 1.25
C GLY A 116 -0.94 4.75 0.37
N VAL A 117 -1.66 5.82 0.03
CA VAL A 117 -2.85 5.76 -0.80
C VAL A 117 -2.67 6.70 -1.97
N VAL A 118 -2.94 6.21 -3.17
CA VAL A 118 -2.87 6.99 -4.41
C VAL A 118 -4.19 6.89 -5.15
N LEU A 119 -4.74 8.04 -5.52
CA LEU A 119 -5.87 8.14 -6.44
C LEU A 119 -5.35 8.75 -7.74
N LEU A 120 -5.24 7.94 -8.77
CA LEU A 120 -4.73 8.34 -10.08
C LEU A 120 -5.88 8.55 -11.06
N ASP A 121 -5.94 9.75 -11.66
CA ASP A 121 -6.84 10.01 -12.77
C ASP A 121 -6.17 9.51 -14.06
N GLU A 122 -6.75 8.48 -14.66
CA GLU A 122 -6.19 7.82 -15.83
C GLU A 122 -6.16 8.77 -17.06
N ALA A 123 -7.13 9.67 -17.17
CA ALA A 123 -7.23 10.57 -18.31
C ALA A 123 -6.18 11.69 -18.28
N THR A 124 -5.91 12.24 -17.11
CA THR A 124 -5.00 13.40 -16.96
C THR A 124 -3.61 13.03 -16.46
N GLY A 125 -3.47 11.88 -15.82
CA GLY A 125 -2.24 11.49 -15.13
C GLY A 125 -2.06 12.16 -13.77
N ASP A 126 -3.02 12.97 -13.32
CA ASP A 126 -2.96 13.62 -12.03
C ASP A 126 -3.19 12.60 -10.91
N ALA A 127 -2.42 12.70 -9.84
CA ALA A 127 -2.52 11.82 -8.70
C ALA A 127 -2.68 12.61 -7.41
N ARG A 128 -3.53 12.10 -6.54
CA ARG A 128 -3.64 12.55 -5.15
C ARG A 128 -3.05 11.49 -4.25
N GLU A 129 -2.30 11.91 -3.25
CA GLU A 129 -1.60 11.01 -2.34
C GLU A 129 -1.99 11.29 -0.90
N LEU A 130 -2.08 10.21 -0.11
CA LEU A 130 -2.35 10.27 1.32
C LEU A 130 -1.46 9.27 2.02
N VAL A 131 -0.91 9.67 3.17
CA VAL A 131 -0.13 8.79 4.03
C VAL A 131 -0.76 8.77 5.42
N ASP A 132 -0.85 7.57 5.99
CA ASP A 132 -1.27 7.35 7.35
C ASP A 132 -0.25 6.46 8.07
N ARG A 133 0.03 6.76 9.34
CA ARG A 133 0.99 6.01 10.14
C ARG A 133 0.37 5.60 11.47
N GLN A 134 0.47 4.33 11.80
CA GLN A 134 0.06 3.79 13.09
C GLN A 134 1.26 3.18 13.80
N GLU A 135 1.46 3.54 15.06
CA GLU A 135 2.50 2.94 15.90
C GLU A 135 1.87 1.96 16.88
N LEU A 136 2.50 0.79 16.98
CA LEU A 136 2.04 -0.32 17.81
C LEU A 136 3.19 -0.79 18.70
N THR A 137 2.89 -0.94 19.99
CA THR A 137 3.87 -1.43 20.98
C THR A 137 3.41 -2.74 21.56
#